data_ca03c707348710448977d7e589082fa2
#
_entry.id   ca03c707348710448977d7e589082fa2
#
_cell.length_a   1.000
_cell.length_b   1.000
_cell.length_c   1.000
_cell.angle_alpha   90.00
_cell.angle_beta   90.00
_cell.angle_gamma   90.00
#
_symmetry.space_group_name_H-M   'P 1'
#
loop_
_entity.id
_entity.type
_entity.pdbx_description
1 polymer ?
#
loop_
_entity_poly.entity_id
_entity_poly.type
_entity_poly.pdbx_seq_one_letter_code
_entity_poly.pdbx_strand_id
1 'polypeptide(L)'
;LQSKENLTASFEKFGIKAVMIGNTTKNVDLNIGKLRLSIPSMRKIWMATSSKLESYQTKKPLATIRAENIIKQPLKFNFPKKFNGKKPIPKQNNIKAAVVREKGSNSEREMAYMMDLSGFIVRDVHMTDLIEGRENLEDIDLLVAVGGFSNSDVLGSAKGWAGAFKYNPKAKSAIENFFQRPDTLSLGVCNGCQLFIELGLITPNHKKQPKMLHNDSGKFECIFTAVTIKTSNAIILNGLEGSTLGIWAAHGEGKFSFPQKEIKYQIPAKYLYSEYPSNPNGSDYNAAMLASEDGRHLVMMPHLERTIFPWNWGHYPDNRSDEVSPWVMVFENAYNWLANKS
;
A
#
# COMPACT_ATOMS: atom_id res chain seq x y z
N LEU A 1 19.30 -6.85 26.37
CA LEU A 1 18.59 -5.57 26.43
C LEU A 1 19.54 -4.48 25.95
N GLN A 2 19.06 -3.54 25.14
CA GLN A 2 19.79 -2.34 24.73
C GLN A 2 19.18 -1.12 25.44
N SER A 3 20.02 -0.32 26.10
CA SER A 3 19.59 0.90 26.80
C SER A 3 20.61 2.00 26.61
N LYS A 4 20.14 3.26 26.64
CA LYS A 4 21.00 4.45 26.69
C LYS A 4 21.63 4.64 28.06
N GLU A 5 21.04 4.07 29.09
CA GLU A 5 21.46 4.18 30.50
C GLU A 5 21.96 2.83 31.02
N ASN A 6 22.81 2.89 32.04
CA ASN A 6 23.23 1.66 32.73
C ASN A 6 22.09 1.19 33.66
N LEU A 7 21.42 0.12 33.28
CA LEU A 7 20.30 -0.45 34.01
C LEU A 7 20.70 -1.47 35.09
N THR A 8 21.99 -1.72 35.32
CA THR A 8 22.48 -2.73 36.27
C THR A 8 21.82 -2.58 37.64
N ALA A 9 21.89 -1.38 38.22
CA ALA A 9 21.28 -1.09 39.54
C ALA A 9 19.75 -1.24 39.56
N SER A 10 19.08 -1.00 38.45
CA SER A 10 17.62 -1.18 38.32
C SER A 10 17.23 -2.67 38.33
N PHE A 11 18.02 -3.54 37.75
CA PHE A 11 17.79 -4.98 37.75
C PHE A 11 18.15 -5.60 39.11
N GLU A 12 19.21 -5.11 39.77
CA GLU A 12 19.62 -5.59 41.10
C GLU A 12 18.54 -5.40 42.15
N LYS A 13 17.73 -4.33 42.05
CA LYS A 13 16.56 -4.10 42.93
C LYS A 13 15.52 -5.23 42.89
N PHE A 14 15.50 -5.98 41.80
CA PHE A 14 14.61 -7.14 41.60
C PHE A 14 15.33 -8.48 41.77
N GLY A 15 16.54 -8.47 42.33
CA GLY A 15 17.35 -9.69 42.51
C GLY A 15 17.88 -10.30 41.19
N ILE A 16 17.86 -9.51 40.11
CA ILE A 16 18.32 -9.97 38.78
C ILE A 16 19.73 -9.46 38.53
N LYS A 17 20.65 -10.39 38.32
CA LYS A 17 22.02 -10.06 37.94
C LYS A 17 22.08 -9.57 36.48
N ALA A 18 22.47 -8.34 36.29
CA ALA A 18 22.70 -7.77 34.95
C ALA A 18 24.19 -7.44 34.77
N VAL A 19 24.72 -7.72 33.61
CA VAL A 19 26.12 -7.44 33.27
C VAL A 19 26.15 -6.65 31.95
N MET A 20 26.88 -5.53 31.96
CA MET A 20 27.14 -4.80 30.73
C MET A 20 28.16 -5.56 29.88
N ILE A 21 27.75 -6.02 28.71
CA ILE A 21 28.60 -6.80 27.81
C ILE A 21 29.26 -5.99 26.70
N GLY A 22 28.84 -4.75 26.49
CA GLY A 22 29.42 -3.88 25.47
C GLY A 22 28.59 -2.64 25.17
N ASN A 23 29.06 -1.88 24.21
CA ASN A 23 28.39 -0.67 23.70
C ASN A 23 28.10 -0.79 22.22
N THR A 24 26.97 -0.26 21.77
CA THR A 24 26.67 -0.13 20.33
C THR A 24 27.50 1.02 19.76
N THR A 25 28.01 0.83 18.53
CA THR A 25 28.78 1.83 17.80
C THR A 25 28.15 2.10 16.42
N LYS A 26 28.61 3.14 15.74
CA LYS A 26 28.21 3.41 14.34
C LYS A 26 28.97 2.52 13.33
N ASN A 27 29.99 1.79 13.77
CA ASN A 27 30.78 0.92 12.91
C ASN A 27 30.01 -0.35 12.58
N VAL A 28 30.26 -0.88 11.40
CA VAL A 28 29.64 -2.12 10.90
C VAL A 28 30.43 -3.39 11.31
N ASP A 29 31.21 -3.29 12.38
CA ASP A 29 32.03 -4.37 12.94
C ASP A 29 31.59 -4.70 14.38
N LEU A 30 31.63 -5.98 14.71
CA LEU A 30 31.51 -6.46 16.07
C LEU A 30 32.93 -6.77 16.60
N ASN A 31 33.34 -6.07 17.67
CA ASN A 31 34.63 -6.27 18.33
C ASN A 31 34.43 -6.95 19.67
N ILE A 32 35.05 -8.10 19.89
CA ILE A 32 35.01 -8.86 21.15
C ILE A 32 36.47 -9.19 21.53
N GLY A 33 37.06 -8.41 22.44
CA GLY A 33 38.47 -8.52 22.74
C GLY A 33 39.31 -8.28 21.48
N LYS A 34 40.10 -9.31 21.07
CA LYS A 34 40.91 -9.25 19.84
C LYS A 34 40.15 -9.68 18.57
N LEU A 35 38.97 -10.24 18.72
CA LEU A 35 38.15 -10.72 17.60
C LEU A 35 37.44 -9.54 16.93
N ARG A 36 37.61 -9.44 15.61
CA ARG A 36 36.86 -8.51 14.76
C ARG A 36 36.00 -9.28 13.76
N LEU A 37 34.71 -9.01 13.74
CA LEU A 37 33.74 -9.66 12.85
C LEU A 37 33.00 -8.59 12.05
N SER A 38 33.03 -8.70 10.75
CA SER A 38 32.26 -7.82 9.85
C SER A 38 30.77 -8.18 9.93
N ILE A 39 29.93 -7.24 10.35
CA ILE A 39 28.47 -7.40 10.41
C ILE A 39 27.88 -7.80 9.03
N PRO A 40 28.27 -7.18 7.91
CA PRO A 40 27.82 -7.61 6.58
C PRO A 40 28.17 -9.08 6.27
N SER A 41 29.39 -9.51 6.60
CA SER A 41 29.82 -10.90 6.37
C SER A 41 29.04 -11.88 7.23
N MET A 42 28.85 -11.57 8.51
CA MET A 42 28.06 -12.39 9.43
C MET A 42 26.60 -12.49 8.99
N ARG A 43 26.00 -11.38 8.53
CA ARG A 43 24.64 -11.35 7.98
C ARG A 43 24.53 -12.26 6.76
N LYS A 44 25.51 -12.22 5.86
CA LYS A 44 25.54 -13.10 4.67
C LYS A 44 25.54 -14.57 5.06
N ILE A 45 26.36 -14.96 6.05
CA ILE A 45 26.42 -16.33 6.57
C ILE A 45 25.08 -16.70 7.22
N TRP A 46 24.55 -15.86 8.10
CA TRP A 46 23.29 -16.11 8.80
C TRP A 46 22.10 -16.26 7.83
N MET A 47 22.08 -15.49 6.76
CA MET A 47 21.00 -15.53 5.76
C MET A 47 21.20 -16.57 4.66
N ALA A 48 22.32 -17.30 4.64
CA ALA A 48 22.66 -18.22 3.54
C ALA A 48 21.56 -19.27 3.29
N THR A 49 21.01 -19.86 4.36
CA THR A 49 19.93 -20.87 4.26
C THR A 49 18.65 -20.24 3.71
N SER A 50 18.23 -19.09 4.23
CA SER A 50 17.03 -18.37 3.76
C SER A 50 17.18 -17.95 2.30
N SER A 51 18.37 -17.48 1.90
CA SER A 51 18.65 -17.10 0.51
C SER A 51 18.61 -18.32 -0.43
N LYS A 52 19.06 -19.48 0.04
CA LYS A 52 18.97 -20.73 -0.72
C LYS A 52 17.52 -21.18 -0.88
N LEU A 53 16.69 -21.13 0.17
CA LEU A 53 15.26 -21.42 0.07
C LEU A 53 14.56 -20.45 -0.88
N GLU A 54 14.85 -19.15 -0.78
CA GLU A 54 14.34 -18.13 -1.68
C GLU A 54 14.66 -18.45 -3.15
N SER A 55 15.85 -18.99 -3.43
CA SER A 55 16.26 -19.35 -4.80
C SER A 55 15.45 -20.48 -5.44
N TYR A 56 14.75 -21.29 -4.64
CA TYR A 56 13.81 -22.31 -5.14
C TYR A 56 12.41 -21.74 -5.42
N GLN A 57 12.05 -20.66 -4.78
CA GLN A 57 10.71 -20.05 -4.85
C GLN A 57 10.63 -18.88 -5.82
N THR A 58 11.75 -18.23 -6.09
CA THR A 58 11.81 -16.97 -6.85
C THR A 58 12.56 -17.17 -8.15
N LYS A 59 12.04 -16.61 -9.25
CA LYS A 59 12.73 -16.64 -10.54
C LYS A 59 14.12 -16.01 -10.45
N LYS A 60 15.11 -16.68 -11.04
CA LYS A 60 16.48 -16.17 -11.11
C LYS A 60 16.53 -14.88 -11.97
N PRO A 61 17.37 -13.87 -11.60
CA PRO A 61 18.32 -13.83 -10.49
C PRO A 61 17.76 -13.14 -9.21
N LEU A 62 16.44 -12.97 -9.05
CA LEU A 62 15.84 -12.08 -8.04
C LEU A 62 16.16 -12.49 -6.60
N ALA A 63 16.30 -13.78 -6.31
CA ALA A 63 16.72 -14.23 -4.97
C ALA A 63 18.11 -13.68 -4.59
N THR A 64 19.06 -13.66 -5.53
CA THR A 64 20.39 -13.08 -5.33
C THR A 64 20.31 -11.58 -5.14
N ILE A 65 19.56 -10.89 -5.99
CA ILE A 65 19.33 -9.43 -5.91
C ILE A 65 18.71 -9.05 -4.55
N ARG A 66 17.75 -9.85 -4.03
CA ARG A 66 17.17 -9.64 -2.70
C ARG A 66 18.22 -9.72 -1.60
N ALA A 67 19.08 -10.76 -1.64
CA ALA A 67 20.15 -10.93 -0.66
C ALA A 67 21.16 -9.77 -0.68
N GLU A 68 21.49 -9.27 -1.86
CA GLU A 68 22.39 -8.11 -2.02
C GLU A 68 21.73 -6.80 -1.54
N ASN A 69 20.45 -6.61 -1.82
CA ASN A 69 19.70 -5.41 -1.48
C ASN A 69 19.18 -5.38 -0.02
N ILE A 70 19.48 -6.37 0.80
CA ILE A 70 19.03 -6.41 2.19
C ILE A 70 19.46 -5.19 3.00
N ILE A 71 20.57 -4.56 2.64
CA ILE A 71 21.08 -3.34 3.27
C ILE A 71 20.31 -2.09 2.86
N LYS A 72 19.49 -2.17 1.81
CA LYS A 72 18.68 -1.05 1.28
C LYS A 72 17.26 -1.05 1.88
N GLN A 73 17.00 -1.79 2.97
CA GLN A 73 15.68 -1.81 3.62
C GLN A 73 15.25 -0.40 4.03
N PRO A 74 13.95 -0.07 3.88
CA PRO A 74 13.45 1.24 4.21
C PRO A 74 13.38 1.43 5.74
N LEU A 75 14.38 2.05 6.31
CA LEU A 75 14.42 2.38 7.74
C LEU A 75 14.29 3.89 8.00
N LYS A 76 14.27 4.70 6.93
CA LYS A 76 14.14 6.16 7.00
C LYS A 76 12.95 6.58 6.19
N PHE A 77 12.03 7.28 6.84
CA PHE A 77 10.82 7.81 6.23
C PHE A 77 10.84 9.34 6.29
N ASN A 78 10.18 9.97 5.34
CA ASN A 78 9.95 11.40 5.31
C ASN A 78 8.44 11.64 5.32
N PHE A 79 7.93 12.14 6.44
CA PHE A 79 6.49 12.36 6.62
C PHE A 79 6.06 13.72 6.06
N PRO A 80 4.78 13.87 5.66
CA PRO A 80 4.26 15.15 5.20
C PRO A 80 4.39 16.23 6.27
N LYS A 81 4.78 17.44 5.87
CA LYS A 81 4.98 18.56 6.83
C LYS A 81 3.74 18.89 7.64
N LYS A 82 2.55 18.70 7.07
CA LYS A 82 1.26 18.99 7.74
C LYS A 82 0.77 17.83 8.63
N PHE A 83 1.42 16.68 8.58
CA PHE A 83 1.02 15.52 9.38
C PHE A 83 1.35 15.75 10.86
N ASN A 84 0.34 15.73 11.70
CA ASN A 84 0.43 16.00 13.15
C ASN A 84 0.41 14.73 14.02
N GLY A 85 0.21 13.56 13.44
CA GLY A 85 0.16 12.28 14.15
C GLY A 85 -1.13 12.00 14.91
N LYS A 86 -2.14 12.84 14.81
CA LYS A 86 -3.40 12.70 15.54
C LYS A 86 -4.47 12.06 14.66
N LYS A 87 -5.40 11.35 15.31
CA LYS A 87 -6.60 10.87 14.63
C LYS A 87 -7.39 12.04 14.07
N PRO A 88 -8.02 11.89 12.88
CA PRO A 88 -8.95 12.88 12.37
C PRO A 88 -10.05 13.20 13.39
N ILE A 89 -10.48 14.45 13.39
CA ILE A 89 -11.68 14.83 14.14
C ILE A 89 -12.87 14.67 13.19
N PRO A 90 -13.81 13.74 13.47
CA PRO A 90 -14.96 13.50 12.61
C PRO A 90 -15.77 14.77 12.41
N LYS A 91 -16.09 15.09 11.16
CA LYS A 91 -16.97 16.19 10.79
C LYS A 91 -18.36 15.63 10.51
N GLN A 92 -19.41 16.39 10.85
CA GLN A 92 -20.80 15.94 10.70
C GLN A 92 -21.38 16.30 9.32
N ASN A 93 -20.74 15.91 8.25
CA ASN A 93 -21.30 16.05 6.90
C ASN A 93 -21.78 14.68 6.42
N ASN A 94 -22.88 14.63 5.67
CA ASN A 94 -23.46 13.37 5.16
C ASN A 94 -22.72 12.83 3.92
N ILE A 95 -21.39 12.75 3.96
CA ILE A 95 -20.59 12.23 2.85
C ILE A 95 -20.57 10.72 2.92
N LYS A 96 -21.02 10.07 1.86
CA LYS A 96 -21.20 8.63 1.79
C LYS A 96 -20.05 7.97 1.03
N ALA A 97 -19.48 6.93 1.63
CA ALA A 97 -18.49 6.09 1.00
C ALA A 97 -18.99 4.65 0.87
N ALA A 98 -18.70 3.99 -0.24
CA ALA A 98 -18.96 2.57 -0.43
C ALA A 98 -17.67 1.78 -0.47
N VAL A 99 -17.61 0.68 0.30
CA VAL A 99 -16.63 -0.38 0.15
C VAL A 99 -17.23 -1.45 -0.74
N VAL A 100 -16.77 -1.53 -1.98
CA VAL A 100 -17.23 -2.58 -2.90
C VAL A 100 -16.34 -3.80 -2.75
N ARG A 101 -17.00 -4.95 -2.57
CA ARG A 101 -16.33 -6.24 -2.40
C ARG A 101 -17.01 -7.36 -3.20
N GLU A 102 -16.25 -8.41 -3.45
CA GLU A 102 -16.69 -9.63 -4.11
C GLU A 102 -16.28 -10.84 -3.27
N LYS A 103 -16.86 -11.97 -3.55
CA LYS A 103 -16.46 -13.25 -2.95
C LYS A 103 -14.96 -13.49 -3.12
N GLY A 104 -14.24 -13.64 -2.01
CA GLY A 104 -12.78 -13.80 -1.96
C GLY A 104 -11.99 -12.50 -1.80
N SER A 105 -12.63 -11.32 -1.81
CA SER A 105 -11.97 -10.07 -1.41
C SER A 105 -11.74 -10.02 0.11
N ASN A 106 -10.82 -9.14 0.55
CA ASN A 106 -10.53 -8.89 1.96
C ASN A 106 -10.07 -7.45 2.18
N SER A 107 -9.81 -7.08 3.44
CA SER A 107 -9.48 -5.72 3.90
C SER A 107 -10.68 -4.75 3.90
N GLU A 108 -11.89 -5.22 3.71
CA GLU A 108 -13.09 -4.39 3.76
C GLU A 108 -13.29 -3.72 5.13
N ARG A 109 -12.94 -4.41 6.21
CA ARG A 109 -13.08 -3.91 7.58
C ARG A 109 -12.07 -2.81 7.89
N GLU A 110 -10.80 -3.05 7.56
CA GLU A 110 -9.72 -2.07 7.73
C GLU A 110 -10.00 -0.83 6.89
N MET A 111 -10.49 -1.02 5.67
CA MET A 111 -10.85 0.07 4.76
C MET A 111 -12.05 0.86 5.29
N ALA A 112 -13.12 0.18 5.69
CA ALA A 112 -14.30 0.80 6.28
C ALA A 112 -13.95 1.59 7.54
N TYR A 113 -13.12 1.02 8.42
CA TYR A 113 -12.66 1.70 9.63
C TYR A 113 -11.85 2.97 9.32
N MET A 114 -10.98 2.92 8.32
CA MET A 114 -10.16 4.08 7.92
C MET A 114 -11.02 5.22 7.36
N MET A 115 -12.08 4.90 6.61
CA MET A 115 -13.05 5.87 6.11
C MET A 115 -13.93 6.43 7.24
N ASP A 116 -14.44 5.58 8.13
CA ASP A 116 -15.22 5.97 9.31
C ASP A 116 -14.42 6.90 10.22
N LEU A 117 -13.15 6.56 10.48
CA LEU A 117 -12.22 7.40 11.23
C LEU A 117 -12.06 8.80 10.63
N SER A 118 -12.22 8.93 9.31
CA SER A 118 -12.13 10.20 8.58
C SER A 118 -13.48 10.93 8.44
N GLY A 119 -14.58 10.35 8.97
CA GLY A 119 -15.90 10.98 9.05
C GLY A 119 -16.88 10.58 7.97
N PHE A 120 -16.58 9.59 7.12
CA PHE A 120 -17.52 9.07 6.11
C PHE A 120 -18.63 8.23 6.73
N ILE A 121 -19.83 8.30 6.16
CA ILE A 121 -20.87 7.29 6.35
C ILE A 121 -20.55 6.13 5.41
N VAL A 122 -20.09 5.02 5.98
CA VAL A 122 -19.59 3.88 5.20
C VAL A 122 -20.67 2.86 4.93
N ARG A 123 -20.82 2.46 3.66
CA ARG A 123 -21.71 1.39 3.19
C ARG A 123 -20.89 0.23 2.68
N ASP A 124 -21.16 -0.96 3.18
CA ASP A 124 -20.63 -2.22 2.63
C ASP A 124 -21.51 -2.65 1.45
N VAL A 125 -20.91 -2.75 0.25
CA VAL A 125 -21.61 -3.11 -0.99
C VAL A 125 -21.00 -4.37 -1.56
N HIS A 126 -21.74 -5.47 -1.49
CA HIS A 126 -21.33 -6.71 -2.14
C HIS A 126 -21.73 -6.70 -3.61
N MET A 127 -20.96 -7.36 -4.46
CA MET A 127 -21.20 -7.41 -5.90
C MET A 127 -22.61 -7.89 -6.26
N THR A 128 -23.20 -8.79 -5.45
CA THR A 128 -24.59 -9.24 -5.64
C THR A 128 -25.62 -8.12 -5.51
N ASP A 129 -25.35 -7.08 -4.71
CA ASP A 129 -26.25 -5.94 -4.55
C ASP A 129 -26.33 -5.11 -5.83
N LEU A 130 -25.18 -4.95 -6.49
CA LEU A 130 -25.10 -4.27 -7.79
C LEU A 130 -25.72 -5.13 -8.91
N ILE A 131 -25.49 -6.45 -8.91
CA ILE A 131 -26.03 -7.39 -9.91
C ILE A 131 -27.57 -7.42 -9.82
N GLU A 132 -28.12 -7.46 -8.62
CA GLU A 132 -29.57 -7.51 -8.40
C GLU A 132 -30.22 -6.12 -8.46
N GLY A 133 -29.40 -5.06 -8.39
CA GLY A 133 -29.86 -3.65 -8.43
C GLY A 133 -30.46 -3.18 -7.11
N ARG A 134 -30.06 -3.79 -5.99
CA ARG A 134 -30.33 -3.26 -4.64
C ARG A 134 -29.48 -2.03 -4.35
N GLU A 135 -28.33 -1.92 -5.01
CA GLU A 135 -27.42 -0.77 -5.01
C GLU A 135 -27.16 -0.30 -6.44
N ASN A 136 -27.03 1.01 -6.61
CA ASN A 136 -26.75 1.65 -7.91
C ASN A 136 -25.62 2.71 -7.85
N LEU A 137 -25.06 2.98 -6.67
CA LEU A 137 -23.99 3.93 -6.38
C LEU A 137 -24.34 5.42 -6.64
N GLU A 138 -25.60 5.76 -6.91
CA GLU A 138 -26.00 7.14 -7.26
C GLU A 138 -25.78 8.14 -6.12
N ASP A 139 -25.94 7.68 -4.87
CA ASP A 139 -25.79 8.49 -3.65
C ASP A 139 -24.42 8.31 -2.97
N ILE A 140 -23.46 7.68 -3.64
CA ILE A 140 -22.10 7.46 -3.14
C ILE A 140 -21.15 8.53 -3.68
N ASP A 141 -20.37 9.12 -2.77
CA ASP A 141 -19.41 10.16 -3.07
C ASP A 141 -17.98 9.60 -3.25
N LEU A 142 -17.60 8.62 -2.43
CA LEU A 142 -16.32 7.90 -2.50
C LEU A 142 -16.55 6.40 -2.71
N LEU A 143 -16.02 5.85 -3.79
CA LEU A 143 -16.05 4.42 -4.08
C LEU A 143 -14.68 3.80 -3.80
N VAL A 144 -14.63 2.78 -2.95
CA VAL A 144 -13.39 2.04 -2.67
C VAL A 144 -13.58 0.56 -3.03
N ALA A 145 -12.72 0.06 -3.95
CA ALA A 145 -12.62 -1.36 -4.25
C ALA A 145 -11.43 -1.95 -3.50
N VAL A 146 -11.67 -2.98 -2.70
CA VAL A 146 -10.70 -3.55 -1.75
C VAL A 146 -9.83 -4.65 -2.38
N GLY A 147 -8.83 -5.09 -1.62
CA GLY A 147 -7.91 -6.16 -1.98
C GLY A 147 -8.53 -7.57 -1.88
N GLY A 148 -7.69 -8.57 -2.05
CA GLY A 148 -8.03 -9.98 -1.91
C GLY A 148 -7.83 -10.78 -3.19
N PHE A 149 -8.61 -11.86 -3.31
CA PHE A 149 -8.58 -12.82 -4.42
C PHE A 149 -10.00 -13.07 -4.92
N SER A 150 -10.59 -12.05 -5.54
CA SER A 150 -11.98 -12.13 -6.01
C SER A 150 -12.17 -13.32 -6.94
N ASN A 151 -13.22 -14.13 -6.67
CA ASN A 151 -13.50 -15.37 -7.39
C ASN A 151 -12.32 -16.34 -7.43
N SER A 152 -11.48 -16.35 -6.36
CA SER A 152 -10.27 -17.18 -6.22
C SER A 152 -9.24 -17.01 -7.35
N ASP A 153 -9.28 -15.89 -8.07
CA ASP A 153 -8.44 -15.55 -9.22
C ASP A 153 -8.40 -16.62 -10.34
N VAL A 154 -9.45 -17.43 -10.47
CA VAL A 154 -9.50 -18.58 -11.40
C VAL A 154 -9.22 -18.17 -12.84
N LEU A 155 -9.69 -17.00 -13.26
CA LEU A 155 -9.45 -16.45 -14.60
C LEU A 155 -8.25 -15.50 -14.66
N GLY A 156 -7.56 -15.30 -13.54
CA GLY A 156 -6.58 -14.27 -13.29
C GLY A 156 -7.15 -13.18 -12.37
N SER A 157 -6.26 -12.43 -11.73
CA SER A 157 -6.63 -11.48 -10.69
C SER A 157 -7.65 -10.45 -11.17
N ALA A 158 -8.74 -10.31 -10.41
CA ALA A 158 -9.90 -9.46 -10.64
C ALA A 158 -10.69 -9.69 -11.96
N LYS A 159 -10.30 -10.64 -12.81
CA LYS A 159 -10.99 -10.83 -14.10
C LYS A 159 -12.41 -11.35 -13.93
N GLY A 160 -12.65 -12.25 -12.99
CA GLY A 160 -13.99 -12.70 -12.65
C GLY A 160 -14.87 -11.55 -12.15
N TRP A 161 -14.32 -10.73 -11.25
CA TRP A 161 -15.00 -9.55 -10.73
C TRP A 161 -15.29 -8.51 -11.83
N ALA A 162 -14.30 -8.21 -12.67
CA ALA A 162 -14.50 -7.35 -13.85
C ALA A 162 -15.56 -7.91 -14.80
N GLY A 163 -15.61 -9.24 -14.98
CA GLY A 163 -16.64 -9.90 -15.77
C GLY A 163 -18.05 -9.66 -15.21
N ALA A 164 -18.23 -9.69 -13.90
CA ALA A 164 -19.51 -9.37 -13.26
C ALA A 164 -19.97 -7.94 -13.61
N PHE A 165 -19.08 -6.96 -13.62
CA PHE A 165 -19.40 -5.60 -14.08
C PHE A 165 -19.66 -5.52 -15.57
N LYS A 166 -18.80 -6.12 -16.39
CA LYS A 166 -18.90 -6.01 -17.87
C LYS A 166 -20.16 -6.64 -18.44
N TYR A 167 -20.62 -7.75 -17.86
CA TYR A 167 -21.68 -8.58 -18.45
C TYR A 167 -23.02 -8.50 -17.72
N ASN A 168 -23.10 -7.85 -16.55
CA ASN A 168 -24.37 -7.56 -15.91
C ASN A 168 -24.78 -6.10 -16.20
N PRO A 169 -25.93 -5.83 -16.83
CA PRO A 169 -26.33 -4.48 -17.22
C PRO A 169 -26.48 -3.53 -16.05
N LYS A 170 -27.01 -3.96 -14.90
CA LYS A 170 -27.23 -3.12 -13.72
C LYS A 170 -25.88 -2.73 -13.08
N ALA A 171 -25.02 -3.70 -12.83
CA ALA A 171 -23.69 -3.46 -12.28
C ALA A 171 -22.83 -2.57 -13.21
N LYS A 172 -22.90 -2.82 -14.52
CA LYS A 172 -22.23 -2.01 -15.53
C LYS A 172 -22.70 -0.56 -15.49
N SER A 173 -24.02 -0.33 -15.53
CA SER A 173 -24.59 1.01 -15.47
C SER A 173 -24.20 1.72 -14.17
N ALA A 174 -24.24 1.05 -13.02
CA ALA A 174 -23.88 1.63 -11.75
C ALA A 174 -22.42 2.16 -11.74
N ILE A 175 -21.46 1.33 -12.16
CA ILE A 175 -20.05 1.74 -12.16
C ILE A 175 -19.73 2.81 -13.21
N GLU A 176 -20.30 2.70 -14.43
CA GLU A 176 -20.11 3.68 -15.49
C GLU A 176 -20.69 5.05 -15.11
N ASN A 177 -21.91 5.08 -14.56
CA ASN A 177 -22.55 6.32 -14.08
C ASN A 177 -21.73 6.95 -12.94
N PHE A 178 -21.24 6.15 -11.99
CA PHE A 178 -20.39 6.64 -10.92
C PHE A 178 -19.14 7.35 -11.44
N PHE A 179 -18.41 6.73 -12.36
CA PHE A 179 -17.16 7.29 -12.90
C PHE A 179 -17.38 8.51 -13.83
N GLN A 180 -18.58 8.65 -14.42
CA GLN A 180 -18.95 9.82 -15.24
C GLN A 180 -19.25 11.06 -14.40
N ARG A 181 -19.66 10.90 -13.16
CA ARG A 181 -19.99 12.02 -12.26
C ARG A 181 -18.73 12.83 -11.93
N PRO A 182 -18.74 14.18 -12.04
CA PRO A 182 -17.56 15.02 -11.76
C PRO A 182 -17.33 15.27 -10.26
N ASP A 183 -18.27 14.90 -9.43
CA ASP A 183 -18.31 15.14 -7.98
C ASP A 183 -17.92 13.93 -7.13
N THR A 184 -17.41 12.88 -7.74
CA THR A 184 -17.03 11.63 -7.07
C THR A 184 -15.52 11.37 -7.04
N LEU A 185 -15.08 10.58 -6.07
CA LEU A 185 -13.72 10.06 -5.97
C LEU A 185 -13.71 8.53 -5.93
N SER A 186 -12.65 7.91 -6.38
CA SER A 186 -12.48 6.47 -6.19
C SER A 186 -11.06 6.07 -5.83
N LEU A 187 -10.95 4.94 -5.10
CA LEU A 187 -9.70 4.29 -4.74
C LEU A 187 -9.80 2.79 -4.97
N GLY A 188 -8.91 2.23 -5.79
CA GLY A 188 -8.76 0.77 -5.96
C GLY A 188 -7.47 0.30 -5.32
N VAL A 189 -7.53 -0.66 -4.38
CA VAL A 189 -6.35 -1.19 -3.68
C VAL A 189 -6.16 -2.66 -4.03
N CYS A 190 -4.94 -3.05 -4.44
CA CYS A 190 -4.55 -4.42 -4.75
C CYS A 190 -5.53 -5.08 -5.77
N ASN A 191 -6.41 -5.98 -5.35
CA ASN A 191 -7.43 -6.59 -6.23
C ASN A 191 -8.40 -5.52 -6.79
N GLY A 192 -8.74 -4.48 -6.03
CA GLY A 192 -9.49 -3.33 -6.52
C GLY A 192 -8.73 -2.49 -7.56
N CYS A 193 -7.40 -2.38 -7.44
CA CYS A 193 -6.55 -1.79 -8.47
C CYS A 193 -6.63 -2.59 -9.77
N GLN A 194 -6.47 -3.89 -9.67
CA GLN A 194 -6.59 -4.81 -10.82
C GLN A 194 -7.96 -4.72 -11.48
N LEU A 195 -9.03 -4.61 -10.68
CA LEU A 195 -10.39 -4.42 -11.15
C LEU A 195 -10.54 -3.15 -11.99
N PHE A 196 -10.13 -2.00 -11.47
CA PHE A 196 -10.31 -0.72 -12.18
C PHE A 196 -9.43 -0.62 -13.42
N ILE A 197 -8.25 -1.23 -13.42
CA ILE A 197 -7.40 -1.36 -14.61
C ILE A 197 -8.06 -2.29 -15.65
N GLU A 198 -8.58 -3.45 -15.25
CA GLU A 198 -9.25 -4.41 -16.16
C GLU A 198 -10.53 -3.82 -16.77
N LEU A 199 -11.22 -2.94 -16.04
CA LEU A 199 -12.39 -2.21 -16.54
C LEU A 199 -12.02 -0.99 -17.41
N GLY A 200 -10.74 -0.58 -17.46
CA GLY A 200 -10.29 0.59 -18.22
C GLY A 200 -10.71 1.94 -17.63
N LEU A 201 -11.08 1.99 -16.34
CA LEU A 201 -11.67 3.17 -15.71
C LEU A 201 -10.67 4.29 -15.39
N ILE A 202 -9.38 3.96 -15.28
CA ILE A 202 -8.33 4.92 -14.87
C ILE A 202 -7.76 5.70 -16.05
N THR A 203 -7.69 5.08 -17.21
CA THR A 203 -7.16 5.68 -18.44
C THR A 203 -8.15 5.54 -19.60
N PRO A 204 -9.40 6.01 -19.47
CA PRO A 204 -10.47 5.71 -20.44
C PRO A 204 -10.15 6.19 -21.86
N ASN A 205 -9.36 7.25 -21.98
CA ASN A 205 -9.00 7.86 -23.27
C ASN A 205 -7.81 7.17 -23.97
N HIS A 206 -7.17 6.18 -23.33
CA HIS A 206 -6.03 5.49 -23.93
C HIS A 206 -6.50 4.37 -24.87
N LYS A 207 -6.05 4.41 -26.12
CA LYS A 207 -6.32 3.33 -27.09
C LYS A 207 -5.76 1.97 -26.66
N LYS A 208 -4.63 1.98 -25.95
CA LYS A 208 -4.01 0.78 -25.36
C LYS A 208 -3.98 0.98 -23.85
N GLN A 209 -4.75 0.15 -23.14
CA GLN A 209 -4.87 0.20 -21.70
C GLN A 209 -3.66 -0.40 -20.99
N PRO A 210 -3.25 0.13 -19.82
CA PRO A 210 -2.35 -0.56 -18.90
C PRO A 210 -2.90 -1.96 -18.56
N LYS A 211 -2.01 -2.85 -18.15
CA LYS A 211 -2.38 -4.20 -17.72
C LYS A 211 -1.73 -4.52 -16.38
N MET A 212 -2.39 -5.38 -15.62
CA MET A 212 -1.80 -6.01 -14.46
C MET A 212 -1.28 -7.39 -14.85
N LEU A 213 -0.03 -7.68 -14.50
CA LEU A 213 0.65 -8.93 -14.84
C LEU A 213 1.17 -9.61 -13.57
N HIS A 214 1.57 -10.88 -13.71
CA HIS A 214 2.27 -11.61 -12.66
C HIS A 214 3.53 -10.87 -12.22
N ASN A 215 3.85 -10.95 -10.94
CA ASN A 215 5.12 -10.48 -10.41
C ASN A 215 6.28 -11.11 -11.15
N ASP A 216 7.34 -10.35 -11.40
CA ASP A 216 8.55 -10.86 -12.05
C ASP A 216 9.22 -11.98 -11.25
N SER A 217 9.03 -12.01 -9.92
CA SER A 217 9.50 -13.08 -9.04
C SER A 217 8.82 -14.43 -9.30
N GLY A 218 7.65 -14.42 -9.92
CA GLY A 218 6.84 -15.61 -10.21
C GLY A 218 6.14 -16.19 -8.97
N LYS A 219 6.08 -15.43 -7.88
CA LYS A 219 5.43 -15.83 -6.63
C LYS A 219 4.60 -14.72 -6.02
N PHE A 220 3.81 -15.05 -5.00
CA PHE A 220 3.18 -14.08 -4.13
C PHE A 220 4.25 -13.37 -3.29
N GLU A 221 4.25 -12.04 -3.33
CA GLU A 221 5.13 -11.21 -2.52
C GLU A 221 4.33 -10.63 -1.36
N CYS A 222 4.84 -10.83 -0.14
CA CYS A 222 4.36 -10.20 1.07
C CYS A 222 5.54 -9.50 1.74
N ILE A 223 5.61 -8.17 1.62
CA ILE A 223 6.77 -7.40 2.06
C ILE A 223 6.38 -6.01 2.53
N PHE A 224 7.02 -5.58 3.62
CA PHE A 224 7.03 -4.16 4.00
C PHE A 224 8.06 -3.42 3.14
N THR A 225 7.61 -2.45 2.39
CA THR A 225 8.43 -1.62 1.51
C THR A 225 8.14 -0.14 1.77
N ALA A 226 8.65 0.74 0.94
CA ALA A 226 8.31 2.15 0.99
C ALA A 226 8.00 2.68 -0.40
N VAL A 227 7.20 3.74 -0.43
CA VAL A 227 6.90 4.50 -1.64
C VAL A 227 7.24 5.96 -1.44
N THR A 228 7.71 6.60 -2.51
CA THR A 228 7.89 8.07 -2.57
C THR A 228 6.73 8.66 -3.35
N ILE A 229 6.01 9.58 -2.70
CA ILE A 229 4.90 10.31 -3.31
C ILE A 229 5.48 11.43 -4.18
N LYS A 230 5.10 11.45 -5.45
CA LYS A 230 5.52 12.46 -6.43
C LYS A 230 4.49 13.57 -6.54
N THR A 231 4.91 14.72 -7.02
CA THR A 231 3.97 15.78 -7.40
C THR A 231 3.04 15.24 -8.49
N SER A 232 1.74 15.40 -8.26
CA SER A 232 0.68 14.93 -9.15
C SER A 232 -0.61 15.70 -8.91
N ASN A 233 -1.60 15.47 -9.76
CA ASN A 233 -2.95 16.01 -9.61
C ASN A 233 -3.88 15.11 -8.77
N ALA A 234 -3.40 13.98 -8.25
CA ALA A 234 -4.20 13.04 -7.48
C ALA A 234 -4.76 13.71 -6.21
N ILE A 235 -6.06 13.98 -6.20
CA ILE A 235 -6.77 14.76 -5.17
C ILE A 235 -6.53 14.20 -3.78
N ILE A 236 -6.68 12.89 -3.62
CA ILE A 236 -6.56 12.24 -2.32
C ILE A 236 -5.12 12.18 -1.78
N LEU A 237 -4.12 12.50 -2.61
CA LEU A 237 -2.71 12.58 -2.22
C LEU A 237 -2.21 14.01 -1.96
N ASN A 238 -3.10 15.00 -2.00
CA ASN A 238 -2.73 16.40 -1.79
C ASN A 238 -2.02 16.61 -0.45
N GLY A 239 -0.87 17.29 -0.48
CA GLY A 239 -0.06 17.56 0.71
C GLY A 239 0.81 16.40 1.18
N LEU A 240 0.82 15.26 0.46
CA LEU A 240 1.75 14.15 0.70
C LEU A 240 2.99 14.19 -0.22
N GLU A 241 3.07 15.12 -1.15
CA GLU A 241 4.15 15.22 -2.13
C GLU A 241 5.52 15.34 -1.45
N GLY A 242 6.51 14.62 -1.98
CA GLY A 242 7.88 14.55 -1.43
C GLY A 242 8.02 13.65 -0.21
N SER A 243 6.93 13.06 0.29
CA SER A 243 6.98 12.10 1.39
C SER A 243 7.52 10.74 0.93
N THR A 244 8.18 10.05 1.86
CA THR A 244 8.56 8.64 1.72
C THR A 244 7.89 7.88 2.87
N LEU A 245 6.95 7.01 2.52
CA LEU A 245 6.09 6.33 3.48
C LEU A 245 6.22 4.81 3.38
N GLY A 246 6.27 4.16 4.55
CA GLY A 246 6.23 2.71 4.64
C GLY A 246 4.85 2.16 4.28
N ILE A 247 4.84 0.99 3.62
CA ILE A 247 3.60 0.37 3.15
C ILE A 247 3.78 -1.13 2.93
N TRP A 248 2.72 -1.91 3.11
CA TRP A 248 2.71 -3.34 2.81
C TRP A 248 2.32 -3.63 1.37
N ALA A 249 3.11 -4.45 0.69
CA ALA A 249 2.74 -5.10 -0.57
C ALA A 249 2.41 -6.57 -0.30
N ALA A 250 1.27 -7.06 -0.83
CA ALA A 250 0.80 -8.44 -0.63
C ALA A 250 0.01 -8.91 -1.87
N HIS A 251 0.69 -9.40 -2.90
CA HIS A 251 0.08 -9.74 -4.19
C HIS A 251 0.95 -10.69 -5.03
N GLY A 252 0.32 -11.45 -5.92
CA GLY A 252 0.96 -12.31 -6.92
C GLY A 252 0.97 -11.75 -8.34
N GLU A 253 -0.01 -10.90 -8.67
CA GLU A 253 -0.23 -10.27 -9.97
C GLU A 253 -0.24 -8.74 -9.86
N GLY A 254 0.83 -8.17 -9.28
CA GLY A 254 0.90 -6.74 -8.96
C GLY A 254 1.67 -5.87 -9.94
N LYS A 255 2.19 -6.45 -11.03
CA LYS A 255 3.03 -5.72 -11.98
C LYS A 255 2.21 -4.84 -12.89
N PHE A 256 2.36 -3.51 -12.76
CA PHE A 256 1.89 -2.58 -13.78
C PHE A 256 2.71 -2.75 -15.06
N SER A 257 2.02 -2.97 -16.18
CA SER A 257 2.61 -2.98 -17.52
C SER A 257 1.99 -1.87 -18.36
N PHE A 258 2.81 -0.93 -18.82
CA PHE A 258 2.39 0.25 -19.54
C PHE A 258 2.75 0.16 -21.02
N PRO A 259 1.76 0.16 -21.94
CA PRO A 259 2.03 0.08 -23.39
C PRO A 259 2.58 1.37 -24.00
N GLN A 260 2.64 2.47 -23.25
CA GLN A 260 3.12 3.77 -23.71
C GLN A 260 4.22 4.29 -22.76
N LYS A 261 4.92 5.38 -23.19
CA LYS A 261 5.96 6.05 -22.39
C LYS A 261 5.38 6.63 -21.10
N GLU A 262 6.18 6.67 -20.04
CA GLU A 262 5.82 7.17 -18.70
C GLU A 262 5.07 8.50 -18.70
N ILE A 263 5.49 9.45 -19.53
CA ILE A 263 4.90 10.78 -19.62
C ILE A 263 3.40 10.77 -19.99
N LYS A 264 2.88 9.66 -20.46
CA LYS A 264 1.46 9.49 -20.78
C LYS A 264 0.61 9.03 -19.60
N TYR A 265 1.22 8.87 -18.43
CA TYR A 265 0.56 8.36 -17.25
C TYR A 265 0.77 9.27 -16.04
N GLN A 266 -0.24 9.38 -15.19
CA GLN A 266 -0.13 10.01 -13.89
C GLN A 266 0.31 8.94 -12.88
N ILE A 267 1.61 8.88 -12.58
CA ILE A 267 2.20 7.93 -11.61
C ILE A 267 2.54 8.69 -10.32
N PRO A 268 1.57 8.85 -9.39
CA PRO A 268 1.74 9.70 -8.22
C PRO A 268 2.62 9.09 -7.13
N ALA A 269 2.92 7.79 -7.20
CA ALA A 269 3.85 7.17 -6.27
C ALA A 269 4.69 6.10 -6.96
N LYS A 270 5.97 6.07 -6.56
CA LYS A 270 6.94 5.07 -7.00
C LYS A 270 7.50 4.34 -5.80
N TYR A 271 7.84 3.06 -5.97
CA TYR A 271 8.61 2.33 -4.96
C TYR A 271 9.95 3.02 -4.68
N LEU A 272 10.53 2.83 -3.50
CA LEU A 272 11.71 3.56 -3.01
C LEU A 272 12.90 3.48 -3.98
N TYR A 273 13.13 2.29 -4.54
CA TYR A 273 14.09 2.06 -5.62
C TYR A 273 13.55 1.00 -6.59
N SER A 274 14.09 0.95 -7.81
CA SER A 274 13.52 0.18 -8.92
C SER A 274 13.76 -1.31 -8.85
N GLU A 275 14.84 -1.72 -8.17
CA GLU A 275 15.22 -3.12 -8.10
C GLU A 275 14.39 -3.88 -7.04
N TYR A 276 14.31 -5.19 -7.23
CA TYR A 276 13.75 -6.11 -6.24
C TYR A 276 14.61 -6.08 -4.96
N PRO A 277 14.04 -6.11 -3.75
CA PRO A 277 12.62 -6.31 -3.45
C PRO A 277 11.83 -5.01 -3.20
N SER A 278 12.38 -3.81 -3.38
CA SER A 278 11.65 -2.55 -3.14
C SER A 278 10.48 -2.40 -4.13
N ASN A 279 10.74 -2.64 -5.43
CA ASN A 279 9.71 -2.87 -6.43
C ASN A 279 9.39 -4.37 -6.45
N PRO A 280 8.43 -4.83 -5.62
CA PRO A 280 8.27 -6.27 -5.36
C PRO A 280 7.67 -7.03 -6.54
N ASN A 281 7.04 -6.33 -7.45
CA ASN A 281 6.31 -6.90 -8.57
C ASN A 281 7.00 -6.68 -9.93
N GLY A 282 8.01 -5.81 -10.00
CA GLY A 282 8.69 -5.47 -11.25
C GLY A 282 7.89 -4.50 -12.13
N SER A 283 7.02 -3.68 -11.54
CA SER A 283 6.23 -2.67 -12.28
C SER A 283 7.09 -1.76 -13.13
N ASP A 284 6.62 -1.54 -14.36
CA ASP A 284 7.22 -0.55 -15.26
C ASP A 284 7.26 0.82 -14.59
N TYR A 285 8.30 1.61 -14.89
CA TYR A 285 8.52 2.95 -14.34
C TYR A 285 8.57 2.99 -12.80
N ASN A 286 8.75 1.84 -12.16
CA ASN A 286 8.74 1.70 -10.71
C ASN A 286 7.40 2.10 -10.06
N ALA A 287 6.30 2.00 -10.81
CA ALA A 287 5.00 2.49 -10.40
C ALA A 287 4.40 1.68 -9.25
N ALA A 288 3.99 2.35 -8.19
CA ALA A 288 3.21 1.79 -7.09
C ALA A 288 1.74 2.19 -7.17
N MET A 289 1.45 3.31 -7.84
CA MET A 289 0.12 3.89 -8.01
C MET A 289 -0.04 4.44 -9.44
N LEU A 290 -1.31 4.53 -9.86
CA LEU A 290 -1.72 5.20 -11.10
C LEU A 290 -2.98 6.02 -10.81
N ALA A 291 -3.03 7.26 -11.30
CA ALA A 291 -4.19 8.14 -11.18
C ALA A 291 -4.81 8.41 -12.55
N SER A 292 -6.10 8.79 -12.53
CA SER A 292 -6.78 9.32 -13.70
C SER A 292 -6.23 10.70 -14.10
N GLU A 293 -6.48 11.10 -15.35
CA GLU A 293 -6.01 12.37 -15.89
C GLU A 293 -6.54 13.58 -15.09
N ASP A 294 -7.77 13.49 -14.57
CA ASP A 294 -8.40 14.52 -13.72
C ASP A 294 -8.05 14.40 -12.22
N GLY A 295 -7.29 13.37 -11.82
CA GLY A 295 -6.83 13.15 -10.45
C GLY A 295 -7.88 12.65 -9.47
N ARG A 296 -9.12 12.38 -9.90
CA ARG A 296 -10.21 11.92 -9.02
C ARG A 296 -10.15 10.45 -8.68
N HIS A 297 -9.61 9.64 -9.56
CA HIS A 297 -9.60 8.19 -9.43
C HIS A 297 -8.15 7.70 -9.26
N LEU A 298 -7.89 6.99 -8.17
CA LEU A 298 -6.57 6.45 -7.85
C LEU A 298 -6.62 4.94 -7.71
N VAL A 299 -5.60 4.28 -8.23
CA VAL A 299 -5.36 2.85 -7.97
C VAL A 299 -3.95 2.62 -7.44
N MET A 300 -3.81 1.64 -6.57
CA MET A 300 -2.54 1.28 -5.97
C MET A 300 -2.44 -0.21 -5.68
N MET A 301 -1.25 -0.78 -5.85
CA MET A 301 -1.04 -2.19 -5.52
C MET A 301 -0.71 -2.42 -4.04
N PRO A 302 0.12 -1.61 -3.37
CA PRO A 302 0.35 -1.77 -1.93
C PRO A 302 -0.88 -1.32 -1.12
N HIS A 303 -0.94 -1.77 0.15
CA HIS A 303 -2.09 -1.65 1.05
C HIS A 303 -1.91 -0.54 2.06
N LEU A 304 -2.55 0.61 1.85
CA LEU A 304 -2.52 1.71 2.81
C LEU A 304 -3.35 1.41 4.06
N GLU A 305 -4.46 0.66 3.91
CA GLU A 305 -5.37 0.29 4.99
C GLU A 305 -4.72 -0.67 6.01
N ARG A 306 -3.62 -1.32 5.62
CA ARG A 306 -2.82 -2.18 6.52
C ARG A 306 -1.68 -1.45 7.20
N THR A 307 -1.64 -0.11 7.08
CA THR A 307 -0.60 0.75 7.64
C THR A 307 -1.18 1.98 8.34
N ILE A 308 -2.42 1.90 8.83
CA ILE A 308 -3.14 2.99 9.50
C ILE A 308 -2.44 3.42 10.79
N PHE A 309 -1.94 2.46 11.56
CA PHE A 309 -1.35 2.69 12.86
C PHE A 309 0.17 2.47 12.86
N PRO A 310 0.92 3.15 13.73
CA PRO A 310 2.36 2.93 13.87
C PRO A 310 2.75 1.46 14.08
N TRP A 311 1.98 0.71 14.87
CA TRP A 311 2.25 -0.72 15.13
C TRP A 311 1.96 -1.64 13.94
N ASN A 312 1.28 -1.17 12.90
CA ASN A 312 1.08 -1.92 11.66
C ASN A 312 2.31 -1.87 10.73
N TRP A 313 3.23 -0.95 10.96
CA TRP A 313 4.42 -0.81 10.15
C TRP A 313 5.47 -1.85 10.54
N GLY A 314 6.21 -2.35 9.57
CA GLY A 314 7.37 -3.19 9.82
C GLY A 314 8.50 -2.46 10.57
N HIS A 315 8.58 -1.15 10.40
CA HIS A 315 9.39 -0.22 11.18
C HIS A 315 8.73 1.15 11.17
N TYR A 316 8.61 1.78 12.33
CA TYR A 316 8.11 3.14 12.48
C TYR A 316 9.16 4.00 13.18
N PRO A 317 9.31 5.31 12.87
CA PRO A 317 10.35 6.13 13.49
C PRO A 317 10.24 6.19 15.02
N ASP A 318 11.30 5.80 15.73
CA ASP A 318 11.34 5.72 17.22
C ASP A 318 11.15 7.06 17.92
N ASN A 319 11.42 8.17 17.21
CA ASN A 319 11.30 9.54 17.75
C ASN A 319 9.88 10.11 17.60
N ARG A 320 8.89 9.28 17.25
CA ARG A 320 7.49 9.68 17.08
C ARG A 320 6.56 8.89 17.99
N SER A 321 5.49 9.55 18.44
CA SER A 321 4.42 8.97 19.27
C SER A 321 3.05 9.26 18.64
N ASP A 322 2.91 8.93 17.35
CA ASP A 322 1.71 9.20 16.58
C ASP A 322 0.58 8.23 16.94
N GLU A 323 -0.65 8.68 16.92
CA GLU A 323 -1.85 7.85 17.10
C GLU A 323 -2.21 7.09 15.82
N VAL A 324 -1.92 7.71 14.67
CA VAL A 324 -2.15 7.17 13.32
C VAL A 324 -0.94 7.42 12.43
N SER A 325 -0.87 6.74 11.31
CA SER A 325 0.17 6.98 10.30
C SER A 325 -0.24 8.07 9.31
N PRO A 326 0.70 8.60 8.51
CA PRO A 326 0.38 9.60 7.48
C PRO A 326 -0.63 9.15 6.43
N TRP A 327 -0.86 7.84 6.28
CA TRP A 327 -1.82 7.32 5.30
C TRP A 327 -3.27 7.71 5.59
N VAL A 328 -3.59 8.10 6.82
CA VAL A 328 -4.93 8.61 7.14
C VAL A 328 -5.26 9.89 6.37
N MET A 329 -4.25 10.71 6.04
CA MET A 329 -4.44 11.94 5.25
C MET A 329 -5.09 11.69 3.88
N VAL A 330 -4.96 10.49 3.32
CA VAL A 330 -5.59 10.13 2.04
C VAL A 330 -7.12 10.26 2.14
N PHE A 331 -7.70 9.76 3.22
CA PHE A 331 -9.15 9.84 3.45
C PHE A 331 -9.59 11.20 3.99
N GLU A 332 -8.75 11.88 4.77
CA GLU A 332 -9.02 13.28 5.16
C GLU A 332 -9.07 14.19 3.92
N ASN A 333 -8.17 14.01 2.96
CA ASN A 333 -8.17 14.76 1.71
C ASN A 333 -9.41 14.47 0.87
N ALA A 334 -9.78 13.18 0.74
CA ALA A 334 -10.99 12.77 0.05
C ALA A 334 -12.23 13.42 0.68
N TYR A 335 -12.36 13.30 2.01
CA TYR A 335 -13.46 13.89 2.75
C TYR A 335 -13.55 15.42 2.57
N ASN A 336 -12.42 16.12 2.74
CA ASN A 336 -12.39 17.56 2.64
C ASN A 336 -12.73 18.06 1.22
N TRP A 337 -12.28 17.35 0.18
CA TRP A 337 -12.58 17.69 -1.19
C TRP A 337 -14.08 17.53 -1.50
N LEU A 338 -14.67 16.40 -1.06
CA LEU A 338 -16.11 16.12 -1.24
C LEU A 338 -16.98 17.11 -0.45
N ALA A 339 -16.60 17.40 0.80
CA ALA A 339 -17.32 18.36 1.65
C ALA A 339 -17.34 19.80 1.08
N ASN A 340 -16.35 20.17 0.29
CA ASN A 340 -16.29 21.49 -0.33
C ASN A 340 -17.09 21.56 -1.65
N LYS A 341 -17.62 20.45 -2.14
CA LYS A 341 -18.47 20.38 -3.35
C LYS A 341 -19.96 20.22 -3.05
N SER A 342 -20.29 19.74 -1.84
CA SER A 342 -21.64 19.69 -1.31
C SER A 342 -21.99 21.07 -0.73
#